data_e4069d2917d0fb5e2802abe294f1332e
#
_entry.id   e4069d2917d0fb5e2802abe294f1332e
#
_cell.length_a   1.000
_cell.length_b   1.000
_cell.length_c   1.000
_cell.angle_alpha   90.00
_cell.angle_beta   90.00
_cell.angle_gamma   90.00
#
_symmetry.space_group_name_H-M   'P 1'
#
loop_
_entity.id
_entity.type
_entity.pdbx_description
1 polymer ?
#
loop_
_entity_poly.entity_id
_entity_poly.type
_entity_poly.pdbx_seq_one_letter_code
_entity_poly.pdbx_strand_id
1 'polypeptide(L)'
;MEKEKIVNLLKGVAVVLAVIVLWSVFKVFPEKKPETIVSNSGEKSQEVIATTSPKISSTTTVAKKTIKEVLPCPQGSGDFNCYMDYYEYLTLNKSVAEAFRAMKEDFAKNSYVVAQCHPLTHVIGRVATEKYKEVNEAFKYGDPFCWSGYYHGVMEKIIEKVGI
;
A
#
# COMPACT_ATOMS: atom_id res chain seq x y z
N MET A 1 44.91 -37.67 -2.30
CA MET A 1 43.67 -38.09 -1.61
C MET A 1 43.49 -37.41 -0.23
N GLU A 2 44.50 -37.29 0.59
CA GLU A 2 44.36 -36.69 1.95
C GLU A 2 44.15 -35.17 1.95
N LYS A 3 44.84 -34.41 1.07
CA LYS A 3 44.70 -32.99 0.94
C LYS A 3 43.28 -32.52 0.49
N GLU A 4 42.63 -33.27 -0.38
CA GLU A 4 41.24 -32.95 -0.81
C GLU A 4 40.25 -33.15 0.33
N LYS A 5 40.40 -34.16 1.17
CA LYS A 5 39.52 -34.35 2.33
C LYS A 5 39.65 -33.22 3.33
N ILE A 6 40.86 -32.71 3.56
CA ILE A 6 41.09 -31.55 4.44
C ILE A 6 40.48 -30.27 3.88
N VAL A 7 40.60 -30.02 2.57
CA VAL A 7 39.98 -28.85 1.93
C VAL A 7 38.47 -28.89 2.01
N ASN A 8 37.85 -30.04 1.79
CA ASN A 8 36.40 -30.19 1.88
C ASN A 8 35.90 -30.06 3.34
N LEU A 9 36.64 -30.55 4.30
CA LEU A 9 36.33 -30.34 5.72
C LEU A 9 36.39 -28.87 6.12
N LEU A 10 37.41 -28.13 5.70
CA LEU A 10 37.56 -26.70 5.96
C LEU A 10 36.43 -25.87 5.32
N LYS A 11 35.99 -26.22 4.09
CA LYS A 11 34.83 -25.59 3.44
C LYS A 11 33.53 -25.83 4.23
N GLY A 12 33.31 -27.04 4.72
CA GLY A 12 32.16 -27.38 5.56
C GLY A 12 32.13 -26.57 6.85
N VAL A 13 33.26 -26.44 7.54
CA VAL A 13 33.36 -25.66 8.78
C VAL A 13 33.10 -24.17 8.52
N ALA A 14 33.63 -23.61 7.42
CA ALA A 14 33.39 -22.20 7.07
C ALA A 14 31.91 -21.90 6.81
N VAL A 15 31.17 -22.79 6.14
CA VAL A 15 29.74 -22.63 5.90
C VAL A 15 28.95 -22.69 7.21
N VAL A 16 29.27 -23.62 8.10
CA VAL A 16 28.59 -23.72 9.41
C VAL A 16 28.82 -22.45 10.26
N LEU A 17 30.04 -21.94 10.30
CA LEU A 17 30.35 -20.70 11.01
C LEU A 17 29.60 -19.49 10.42
N ALA A 18 29.51 -19.37 9.11
CA ALA A 18 28.75 -18.32 8.44
C ALA A 18 27.24 -18.35 8.80
N VAL A 19 26.65 -19.54 8.87
CA VAL A 19 25.24 -19.71 9.28
C VAL A 19 25.03 -19.30 10.74
N ILE A 20 25.95 -19.68 11.64
CA ILE A 20 25.86 -19.30 13.07
C ILE A 20 25.95 -17.78 13.24
N VAL A 21 26.86 -17.12 12.51
CA VAL A 21 26.98 -15.65 12.56
C VAL A 21 25.73 -14.96 12.05
N LEU A 22 25.15 -15.42 10.93
CA LEU A 22 23.89 -14.90 10.41
C LEU A 22 22.73 -15.08 11.40
N TRP A 23 22.64 -16.21 12.06
CA TRP A 23 21.61 -16.48 13.08
C TRP A 23 21.76 -15.62 14.34
N SER A 24 23.00 -15.27 14.71
CA SER A 24 23.28 -14.41 15.84
C SER A 24 22.89 -12.96 15.58
N VAL A 25 23.05 -12.49 14.34
CA VAL A 25 22.65 -11.12 13.94
C VAL A 25 21.12 -11.00 13.93
N PHE A 26 20.40 -12.03 13.51
CA PHE A 26 18.91 -12.02 13.50
C PHE A 26 18.29 -11.98 14.91
N LYS A 27 18.98 -12.47 15.94
CA LYS A 27 18.47 -12.41 17.34
C LYS A 27 18.65 -11.06 18.03
N VAL A 28 19.42 -10.14 17.44
CA VAL A 28 19.71 -8.82 18.05
C VAL A 28 18.66 -7.76 17.68
N PHE A 29 17.74 -8.04 16.74
CA PHE A 29 16.61 -7.16 16.47
C PHE A 29 15.39 -7.60 17.31
N PRO A 30 15.13 -6.98 18.49
CA PRO A 30 13.89 -7.23 19.21
C PRO A 30 12.74 -6.62 18.42
N GLU A 31 11.76 -7.45 18.09
CA GLU A 31 10.47 -7.03 17.57
C GLU A 31 9.83 -6.05 18.56
N LYS A 32 9.72 -4.78 18.16
CA LYS A 32 9.10 -3.74 18.97
C LYS A 32 7.59 -4.00 19.00
N LYS A 33 7.12 -4.59 20.12
CA LYS A 33 5.70 -4.77 20.41
C LYS A 33 5.00 -3.41 20.39
N PRO A 34 3.84 -3.25 19.74
CA PRO A 34 3.12 -1.99 19.74
C PRO A 34 2.63 -1.68 21.17
N GLU A 35 3.02 -0.55 21.72
CA GLU A 35 2.51 -0.03 22.99
C GLU A 35 1.07 0.42 22.79
N THR A 36 0.18 -0.15 23.57
CA THR A 36 -1.21 0.26 23.67
C THR A 36 -1.27 1.60 24.40
N ILE A 37 -1.49 2.68 23.68
CA ILE A 37 -1.76 4.00 24.28
C ILE A 37 -3.19 3.99 24.79
N VAL A 38 -3.35 3.81 26.10
CA VAL A 38 -4.61 4.06 26.81
C VAL A 38 -4.75 5.56 26.96
N SER A 39 -5.57 6.18 26.12
CA SER A 39 -5.96 7.58 26.26
C SER A 39 -7.12 7.67 27.24
N ASN A 40 -6.81 8.14 28.45
CA ASN A 40 -7.79 8.54 29.45
C ASN A 40 -8.16 10.01 29.16
N SER A 41 -9.31 10.28 28.55
CA SER A 41 -9.83 11.64 28.44
C SER A 41 -11.02 11.79 29.37
N GLY A 42 -10.77 12.54 30.44
CA GLY A 42 -11.78 13.06 31.34
C GLY A 42 -12.72 14.04 30.65
N GLU A 43 -13.94 13.82 30.96
CA GLU A 43 -15.16 14.54 30.73
C GLU A 43 -15.10 16.02 31.18
N LYS A 44 -15.58 16.95 30.32
CA LYS A 44 -16.29 18.15 30.81
C LYS A 44 -17.29 18.65 29.78
N SER A 45 -18.53 18.60 30.20
CA SER A 45 -19.71 19.27 29.62
C SER A 45 -19.56 20.76 29.47
N GLN A 46 -20.16 21.30 28.41
CA GLN A 46 -20.94 22.57 28.33
C GLN A 46 -21.36 22.74 26.87
N GLU A 47 -22.51 22.90 26.59
CA GLU A 47 -23.68 23.77 26.75
C GLU A 47 -24.22 24.16 25.35
N VAL A 48 -25.51 24.02 25.25
CA VAL A 48 -26.39 24.11 24.08
C VAL A 48 -26.43 25.55 23.50
N ILE A 49 -26.26 25.69 22.19
CA ILE A 49 -26.90 26.78 21.44
C ILE A 49 -27.60 26.16 20.23
N ALA A 50 -28.92 26.20 20.27
CA ALA A 50 -29.79 25.86 19.15
C ALA A 50 -29.72 26.96 18.08
N THR A 51 -29.31 26.61 16.87
CA THR A 51 -29.55 27.48 15.71
C THR A 51 -30.14 26.62 14.58
N THR A 52 -31.34 26.99 14.23
CA THR A 52 -32.23 26.43 13.21
C THR A 52 -31.56 26.23 11.85
N SER A 53 -31.60 24.98 11.38
CA SER A 53 -31.14 24.55 10.07
C SER A 53 -32.25 24.70 9.03
N PRO A 54 -31.97 25.23 7.84
CA PRO A 54 -32.89 25.08 6.71
C PRO A 54 -32.70 23.69 6.09
N LYS A 55 -33.79 22.95 6.06
CA LYS A 55 -33.95 21.65 5.42
C LYS A 55 -33.81 21.80 3.88
N ILE A 56 -32.63 21.54 3.33
CA ILE A 56 -32.48 21.34 1.88
C ILE A 56 -32.61 19.84 1.59
N SER A 57 -33.78 19.48 1.11
CA SER A 57 -34.09 18.18 0.57
C SER A 57 -33.49 18.11 -0.84
N SER A 58 -32.25 17.65 -0.96
CA SER A 58 -31.68 17.26 -2.25
C SER A 58 -31.74 15.75 -2.36
N THR A 59 -32.79 15.25 -2.99
CA THR A 59 -32.86 13.89 -3.48
C THR A 59 -31.88 13.75 -4.65
N THR A 60 -30.61 13.52 -4.32
CA THR A 60 -29.64 13.12 -5.33
C THR A 60 -29.86 11.64 -5.63
N THR A 61 -30.58 11.37 -6.70
CA THR A 61 -30.63 10.05 -7.31
C THR A 61 -29.22 9.71 -7.78
N VAL A 62 -28.49 8.91 -6.99
CA VAL A 62 -27.20 8.37 -7.39
C VAL A 62 -27.47 7.42 -8.55
N ALA A 63 -27.33 7.93 -9.77
CA ALA A 63 -27.30 7.09 -10.95
C ALA A 63 -26.18 6.07 -10.75
N LYS A 64 -26.56 4.78 -10.67
CA LYS A 64 -25.64 3.64 -10.64
C LYS A 64 -24.85 3.69 -11.96
N LYS A 65 -23.68 4.39 -11.92
CA LYS A 65 -22.77 4.44 -13.05
C LYS A 65 -22.37 3.00 -13.35
N THR A 66 -22.86 2.48 -14.47
CA THR A 66 -22.43 1.17 -14.98
C THR A 66 -20.93 1.29 -15.23
N ILE A 67 -20.13 0.68 -14.33
CA ILE A 67 -18.68 0.73 -14.44
C ILE A 67 -18.31 -0.17 -15.60
N LYS A 68 -17.88 0.47 -16.70
CA LYS A 68 -17.32 -0.26 -17.84
C LYS A 68 -16.08 -0.99 -17.34
N GLU A 69 -16.00 -2.29 -17.55
CA GLU A 69 -14.83 -3.07 -17.21
C GLU A 69 -13.62 -2.50 -17.96
N VAL A 70 -12.57 -2.16 -17.21
CA VAL A 70 -11.31 -1.68 -17.76
C VAL A 70 -10.41 -2.89 -17.96
N LEU A 71 -10.01 -3.13 -19.20
CA LEU A 71 -9.13 -4.24 -19.56
C LEU A 71 -7.66 -3.93 -19.18
N PRO A 72 -6.85 -4.97 -18.95
CA PRO A 72 -5.40 -4.81 -18.79
C PRO A 72 -4.78 -4.07 -19.98
N CYS A 73 -3.75 -3.28 -19.70
CA CYS A 73 -3.03 -2.58 -20.76
C CYS A 73 -2.34 -3.55 -21.71
N PRO A 74 -2.23 -3.22 -23.00
CA PRO A 74 -1.48 -4.03 -23.96
C PRO A 74 -0.05 -4.28 -23.46
N GLN A 75 0.46 -5.48 -23.70
CA GLN A 75 1.83 -5.83 -23.33
C GLN A 75 2.82 -4.86 -24.00
N GLY A 76 3.74 -4.33 -23.21
CA GLY A 76 4.73 -3.34 -23.69
C GLY A 76 4.18 -1.93 -23.86
N SER A 77 2.95 -1.64 -23.44
CA SER A 77 2.41 -0.28 -23.44
C SER A 77 3.32 0.67 -22.66
N GLY A 78 3.54 1.87 -23.19
CA GLY A 78 4.18 3.01 -22.54
C GLY A 78 3.17 4.11 -22.16
N ASP A 79 1.90 3.78 -22.03
CA ASP A 79 0.82 4.73 -21.73
C ASP A 79 0.50 4.73 -20.23
N PHE A 80 0.87 5.83 -19.56
CA PHE A 80 0.60 6.02 -18.15
C PHE A 80 -0.90 6.00 -17.82
N ASN A 81 -1.73 6.63 -18.64
CA ASN A 81 -3.16 6.70 -18.40
C ASN A 81 -3.82 5.32 -18.46
N CYS A 82 -3.37 4.46 -19.39
CA CYS A 82 -3.85 3.09 -19.45
C CYS A 82 -3.61 2.36 -18.12
N TYR A 83 -2.39 2.40 -17.58
CA TYR A 83 -2.08 1.75 -16.30
C TYR A 83 -2.78 2.41 -15.13
N MET A 84 -2.88 3.74 -15.12
CA MET A 84 -3.62 4.49 -14.11
C MET A 84 -5.08 4.02 -14.07
N ASP A 85 -5.78 4.04 -15.19
CA ASP A 85 -7.19 3.64 -15.28
C ASP A 85 -7.39 2.18 -14.88
N TYR A 86 -6.47 1.31 -15.27
CA TYR A 86 -6.55 -0.12 -14.95
C TYR A 86 -6.36 -0.38 -13.44
N TYR A 87 -5.33 0.20 -12.82
CA TYR A 87 -5.09 0.02 -11.38
C TYR A 87 -6.13 0.72 -10.53
N GLU A 88 -6.65 1.88 -10.96
CA GLU A 88 -7.80 2.52 -10.35
C GLU A 88 -9.03 1.61 -10.38
N TYR A 89 -9.35 1.06 -11.54
CA TYR A 89 -10.46 0.12 -11.71
C TYR A 89 -10.32 -1.09 -10.77
N LEU A 90 -9.16 -1.72 -10.73
CA LEU A 90 -8.90 -2.87 -9.85
C LEU A 90 -9.03 -2.48 -8.38
N THR A 91 -8.50 -1.33 -7.98
CA THR A 91 -8.58 -0.84 -6.60
C THR A 91 -10.02 -0.63 -6.18
N LEU A 92 -10.83 0.03 -7.00
CA LEU A 92 -12.23 0.34 -6.70
C LEU A 92 -13.13 -0.91 -6.72
N ASN A 93 -13.01 -1.72 -7.76
CA ASN A 93 -13.99 -2.77 -8.07
C ASN A 93 -13.59 -4.15 -7.57
N LYS A 94 -12.31 -4.37 -7.31
CA LYS A 94 -11.78 -5.60 -6.74
C LYS A 94 -11.18 -5.29 -5.35
N SER A 95 -9.88 -5.14 -5.27
CA SER A 95 -9.19 -4.80 -4.02
C SER A 95 -7.84 -4.12 -4.28
N VAL A 96 -7.29 -3.48 -3.24
CA VAL A 96 -5.91 -2.97 -3.26
C VAL A 96 -4.91 -4.11 -3.54
N ALA A 97 -5.14 -5.28 -2.95
CA ALA A 97 -4.28 -6.45 -3.15
C ALA A 97 -4.27 -6.91 -4.63
N GLU A 98 -5.43 -6.90 -5.30
CA GLU A 98 -5.52 -7.24 -6.72
C GLU A 98 -4.82 -6.20 -7.61
N ALA A 99 -4.94 -4.92 -7.29
CA ALA A 99 -4.22 -3.86 -8.00
C ALA A 99 -2.70 -4.04 -7.87
N PHE A 100 -2.20 -4.33 -6.65
CA PHE A 100 -0.78 -4.61 -6.45
C PHE A 100 -0.31 -5.91 -7.12
N ARG A 101 -1.14 -6.94 -7.13
CA ARG A 101 -0.81 -8.18 -7.85
C ARG A 101 -0.60 -7.92 -9.33
N ALA A 102 -1.56 -7.24 -9.96
CA ALA A 102 -1.46 -6.87 -11.39
C ALA A 102 -0.23 -5.98 -11.66
N MET A 103 0.01 -4.97 -10.81
CA MET A 103 1.17 -4.10 -10.95
C MET A 103 2.50 -4.85 -10.84
N LYS A 104 2.64 -5.79 -9.91
CA LYS A 104 3.85 -6.60 -9.76
C LYS A 104 4.08 -7.52 -10.96
N GLU A 105 3.00 -8.03 -11.55
CA GLU A 105 3.07 -8.81 -12.79
C GLU A 105 3.53 -7.96 -13.98
N ASP A 106 2.98 -6.75 -14.12
CA ASP A 106 3.38 -5.81 -15.17
C ASP A 106 4.80 -5.30 -14.95
N PHE A 107 5.19 -5.00 -13.70
CA PHE A 107 6.55 -4.62 -13.34
C PHE A 107 7.59 -5.67 -13.76
N ALA A 108 7.28 -6.94 -13.63
CA ALA A 108 8.18 -8.03 -14.02
C ALA A 108 8.36 -8.16 -15.54
N LYS A 109 7.47 -7.57 -16.35
CA LYS A 109 7.39 -7.79 -17.79
C LYS A 109 7.57 -6.52 -18.62
N ASN A 110 7.48 -5.33 -18.02
CA ASN A 110 7.44 -4.07 -18.72
C ASN A 110 8.35 -3.02 -18.07
N SER A 111 9.41 -2.63 -18.78
CA SER A 111 10.36 -1.61 -18.33
C SER A 111 9.72 -0.24 -18.10
N TYR A 112 8.66 0.11 -18.80
CA TYR A 112 7.90 1.33 -18.57
C TYR A 112 7.23 1.31 -17.18
N VAL A 113 6.59 0.20 -16.80
CA VAL A 113 6.01 0.04 -15.47
C VAL A 113 7.09 0.08 -14.40
N VAL A 114 8.27 -0.49 -14.66
CA VAL A 114 9.43 -0.36 -13.75
C VAL A 114 9.78 1.12 -13.52
N ALA A 115 9.89 1.90 -14.59
CA ALA A 115 10.23 3.32 -14.52
C ALA A 115 9.12 4.18 -13.87
N GLN A 116 7.86 3.81 -14.05
CA GLN A 116 6.70 4.55 -13.55
C GLN A 116 6.09 3.94 -12.27
N CYS A 117 6.75 2.96 -11.66
CA CYS A 117 6.19 2.19 -10.57
C CYS A 117 5.77 3.07 -9.39
N HIS A 118 6.60 4.00 -8.97
CA HIS A 118 6.30 4.88 -7.84
C HIS A 118 5.05 5.76 -8.08
N PRO A 119 4.93 6.55 -9.14
CA PRO A 119 3.70 7.32 -9.39
C PRO A 119 2.47 6.44 -9.63
N LEU A 120 2.63 5.24 -10.20
CA LEU A 120 1.50 4.31 -10.36
C LEU A 120 1.00 3.76 -9.01
N THR A 121 1.90 3.53 -8.04
CA THR A 121 1.47 3.15 -6.69
C THR A 121 0.80 4.30 -5.92
N HIS A 122 1.12 5.57 -6.22
CA HIS A 122 0.35 6.72 -5.72
C HIS A 122 -1.12 6.65 -6.15
N VAL A 123 -1.39 6.25 -7.41
CA VAL A 123 -2.77 6.11 -7.90
C VAL A 123 -3.54 5.12 -7.02
N ILE A 124 -2.97 3.93 -6.76
CA ILE A 124 -3.60 2.93 -5.90
C ILE A 124 -3.90 3.49 -4.51
N GLY A 125 -2.95 4.24 -3.92
CA GLY A 125 -3.10 4.85 -2.60
C GLY A 125 -4.21 5.90 -2.53
N ARG A 126 -4.25 6.83 -3.49
CA ARG A 126 -5.31 7.85 -3.59
C ARG A 126 -6.69 7.23 -3.71
N VAL A 127 -6.82 6.25 -4.60
CA VAL A 127 -8.08 5.54 -4.85
C VAL A 127 -8.52 4.69 -3.65
N ALA A 128 -7.58 4.06 -2.95
CA ALA A 128 -7.86 3.34 -1.71
C ALA A 128 -8.45 4.27 -0.64
N THR A 129 -7.94 5.51 -0.51
CA THR A 129 -8.46 6.51 0.42
C THR A 129 -9.90 6.94 0.08
N GLU A 130 -10.28 6.91 -1.18
CA GLU A 130 -11.67 7.15 -1.60
C GLU A 130 -12.57 5.94 -1.31
N LYS A 131 -12.06 4.74 -1.56
CA LYS A 131 -12.78 3.48 -1.34
C LYS A 131 -13.10 3.22 0.11
N TYR A 132 -12.10 3.35 0.98
CA TYR A 132 -12.25 3.00 2.40
C TYR A 132 -12.79 4.14 3.26
N LYS A 133 -12.76 5.39 2.79
CA LYS A 133 -13.21 6.62 3.47
C LYS A 133 -12.47 6.93 4.77
N GLU A 134 -12.08 5.89 5.53
CA GLU A 134 -11.31 5.98 6.76
C GLU A 134 -9.82 5.84 6.49
N VAL A 135 -9.03 6.78 7.01
CA VAL A 135 -7.57 6.85 6.80
C VAL A 135 -6.88 5.57 7.28
N ASN A 136 -7.25 5.10 8.47
CA ASN A 136 -6.65 3.91 9.07
C ASN A 136 -6.88 2.65 8.21
N GLU A 137 -8.07 2.52 7.62
CA GLU A 137 -8.37 1.41 6.72
C GLU A 137 -7.55 1.50 5.43
N ALA A 138 -7.41 2.69 4.85
CA ALA A 138 -6.55 2.87 3.67
C ALA A 138 -5.10 2.46 3.98
N PHE A 139 -4.53 2.91 5.11
CA PHE A 139 -3.17 2.54 5.49
C PHE A 139 -2.97 1.04 5.74
N LYS A 140 -3.96 0.36 6.29
CA LYS A 140 -3.92 -1.06 6.62
C LYS A 140 -3.68 -1.97 5.42
N TYR A 141 -4.17 -1.59 4.25
CA TYR A 141 -4.03 -2.37 3.01
C TYR A 141 -2.80 -1.99 2.17
N GLY A 142 -1.94 -1.13 2.70
CA GLY A 142 -0.76 -0.66 2.00
C GLY A 142 0.30 -1.72 1.76
N ASP A 143 1.06 -1.52 0.70
CA ASP A 143 2.21 -2.33 0.31
C ASP A 143 3.40 -1.37 0.10
N PRO A 144 4.59 -1.64 0.67
CA PRO A 144 5.78 -0.80 0.51
C PRO A 144 6.43 -0.91 -0.88
N PHE A 145 5.87 -1.72 -1.77
CA PHE A 145 6.36 -1.88 -3.14
C PHE A 145 6.54 -0.52 -3.83
N CYS A 146 7.57 -0.39 -4.64
CA CYS A 146 7.91 0.86 -5.33
C CYS A 146 8.11 2.05 -4.37
N TRP A 147 9.01 1.86 -3.39
CA TRP A 147 9.43 2.90 -2.43
C TRP A 147 8.26 3.55 -1.69
N SER A 148 7.31 2.72 -1.28
CA SER A 148 6.18 3.18 -0.46
C SER A 148 5.26 4.22 -1.13
N GLY A 149 5.24 4.30 -2.46
CA GLY A 149 4.42 5.25 -3.20
C GLY A 149 2.93 5.17 -2.85
N TYR A 150 2.43 3.99 -2.50
CA TYR A 150 1.06 3.83 -2.00
C TYR A 150 0.74 4.75 -0.82
N TYR A 151 1.60 4.77 0.18
CA TYR A 151 1.39 5.58 1.39
C TYR A 151 1.48 7.08 1.09
N HIS A 152 2.33 7.48 0.13
CA HIS A 152 2.36 8.85 -0.36
C HIS A 152 1.03 9.22 -1.03
N GLY A 153 0.48 8.35 -1.87
CA GLY A 153 -0.82 8.57 -2.51
C GLY A 153 -1.98 8.66 -1.50
N VAL A 154 -1.96 7.86 -0.43
CA VAL A 154 -2.92 7.98 0.69
C VAL A 154 -2.80 9.36 1.33
N MET A 155 -1.59 9.79 1.67
CA MET A 155 -1.35 11.10 2.29
C MET A 155 -1.75 12.27 1.39
N GLU A 156 -1.41 12.23 0.09
CA GLU A 156 -1.83 13.24 -0.89
C GLU A 156 -3.36 13.43 -0.88
N LYS A 157 -4.11 12.32 -0.89
CA LYS A 157 -5.57 12.39 -0.90
C LYS A 157 -6.15 12.92 0.40
N ILE A 158 -5.51 12.65 1.53
CA ILE A 158 -5.90 13.21 2.82
C ILE A 158 -5.68 14.73 2.83
N ILE A 159 -4.50 15.19 2.42
CA ILE A 159 -4.15 16.61 2.35
C ILE A 159 -5.13 17.35 1.45
N GLU A 160 -5.45 16.80 0.27
CA GLU A 160 -6.46 17.34 -0.63
C GLU A 160 -7.83 17.50 0.05
N LYS A 161 -8.26 16.49 0.83
CA LYS A 161 -9.57 16.53 1.52
C LYS A 161 -9.63 17.53 2.66
N VAL A 162 -8.53 17.77 3.37
CA VAL A 162 -8.50 18.73 4.50
C VAL A 162 -8.17 20.15 4.08
N GLY A 163 -7.78 20.36 2.82
CA GLY A 163 -7.57 21.68 2.25
C GLY A 163 -6.31 22.39 2.73
N ILE A 164 -5.22 21.64 3.01
CA ILE A 164 -3.92 22.19 3.41
C ILE A 164 -2.99 22.22 2.19
#